data_e41d45af6dba1d2dbb6cdeabc6e23537
#
_entry.id   e41d45af6dba1d2dbb6cdeabc6e23537
#
_cell.length_a   1.000
_cell.length_b   1.000
_cell.length_c   1.000
_cell.angle_alpha   90.00
_cell.angle_beta   90.00
_cell.angle_gamma   90.00
#
_symmetry.space_group_name_H-M   'P 1'
#
loop_
_entity.id
_entity.type
_entity.pdbx_description
1 polymer ?
#
loop_
_entity_poly.entity_id
_entity_poly.type
_entity_poly.pdbx_seq_one_letter_code
_entity_poly.pdbx_strand_id
1 'polypeptide(L)'
;MINPSKVSASAGVACAVASLAAAVVCAAALVAAAPPEPRSAPAGPGNPKFARPATAPARPTSIAARPTTMPARPTSMPAWFRMAASGASPYESSTAPSPQTPIDKLVLAKLERLGIQPANICSDAAFLRRAYLDVIGTLPTGPEAREFLLSPDPAKRSKLIDALLGRPEFADNWAMKWSDLLRIKAEFPINLWPNAAQAYYTWVHASIKENKPYDRFVREMLSESGSNFRVPPVNFYRAIQSREPQAIAQAVALTFMGTRADQWPKDRLAGMAAFFAQVGYKSTAEWKEEIVYHDRAKAAAAATQPAPVFPDGTPARLAPGQDPREAFANWLTGPKNPYFARNIVNRIWSWLLGRGIIDEPDDIRPDNPPVNPELLALLERELVASRYDLQHIYRMILNSQTYQLSCVPKSKHPQAAANFACYPLRRLEAEVLIDALCQITGTSEKYSSAIPEPFTFVPESHRSIALEDGSITSSFLEMFGRSPRDTGLESERASRPTAAQRLHLLNSSHIQRKIEQSRKLEAVLQGRPGGGEVVSQIYLMVLSRFPTREEMKVLDGYNKSSGLKPREVAVDVVWALINSSEFLYRH
;
A
#
# COMPACT_ATOMS: atom_id res chain seq x y z
N MET A 1 43.37 16.60 12.24
CA MET A 1 42.55 17.20 11.17
C MET A 1 42.49 16.23 10.00
N ILE A 2 41.46 15.41 9.90
CA ILE A 2 41.28 14.41 8.85
C ILE A 2 40.23 14.97 7.87
N ASN A 3 40.62 15.02 6.62
CA ASN A 3 39.92 15.66 5.53
C ASN A 3 38.65 14.87 5.13
N PRO A 4 37.44 15.47 5.07
CA PRO A 4 36.15 14.74 4.86
C PRO A 4 35.73 14.51 3.40
N SER A 5 36.61 14.56 2.41
CA SER A 5 36.25 14.59 0.99
C SER A 5 36.36 13.26 0.21
N LYS A 6 36.40 12.11 0.88
CA LYS A 6 36.44 10.78 0.19
C LYS A 6 35.42 9.75 0.70
N VAL A 7 34.23 10.18 1.10
CA VAL A 7 33.14 9.27 1.46
C VAL A 7 31.93 9.64 0.61
N SER A 8 31.87 9.13 -0.62
CA SER A 8 30.66 9.29 -1.42
C SER A 8 30.31 8.15 -2.30
N ALA A 9 29.79 7.46 -2.72
CA ALA A 9 29.35 6.44 -3.67
C ALA A 9 29.55 4.96 -3.24
N SER A 10 30.55 4.65 -2.41
CA SER A 10 30.73 3.27 -1.90
C SER A 10 29.95 3.00 -0.59
N ALA A 11 29.48 4.04 0.09
CA ALA A 11 28.82 3.92 1.38
C ALA A 11 27.42 3.26 1.33
N GLY A 12 26.66 3.46 0.26
CA GLY A 12 25.32 2.86 0.12
C GLY A 12 25.37 1.34 -0.12
N VAL A 13 26.28 0.92 -0.97
CA VAL A 13 26.49 -0.52 -1.29
C VAL A 13 27.22 -1.21 -0.15
N ALA A 14 28.21 -0.54 0.45
CA ALA A 14 28.91 -1.06 1.63
C ALA A 14 27.97 -1.17 2.85
N CYS A 15 27.01 -0.26 3.02
CA CYS A 15 26.03 -0.32 4.11
C CYS A 15 25.03 -1.47 3.93
N ALA A 16 24.59 -1.77 2.70
CA ALA A 16 23.71 -2.92 2.43
C ALA A 16 24.43 -4.26 2.62
N VAL A 17 25.68 -4.36 2.15
CA VAL A 17 26.52 -5.57 2.32
C VAL A 17 27.00 -5.70 3.77
N ALA A 18 27.36 -4.61 4.44
CA ALA A 18 27.72 -4.63 5.86
C ALA A 18 26.50 -4.94 6.76
N SER A 19 25.29 -4.49 6.37
CA SER A 19 24.06 -4.85 7.09
C SER A 19 23.72 -6.32 6.92
N LEU A 20 23.89 -6.89 5.73
CA LEU A 20 23.68 -8.32 5.50
C LEU A 20 24.76 -9.17 6.21
N ALA A 21 26.02 -8.78 6.15
CA ALA A 21 27.11 -9.46 6.83
C ALA A 21 27.00 -9.33 8.37
N ALA A 22 26.60 -8.17 8.88
CA ALA A 22 26.38 -7.97 10.31
C ALA A 22 25.14 -8.73 10.81
N ALA A 23 24.07 -8.81 10.01
CA ALA A 23 22.87 -9.58 10.35
C ALA A 23 23.15 -11.10 10.38
N VAL A 24 23.93 -11.60 9.42
CA VAL A 24 24.35 -13.01 9.36
C VAL A 24 25.29 -13.37 10.51
N VAL A 25 26.21 -12.49 10.89
CA VAL A 25 27.11 -12.69 12.04
C VAL A 25 26.37 -12.58 13.38
N CYS A 26 25.38 -11.68 13.51
CA CYS A 26 24.54 -11.60 14.71
C CYS A 26 23.64 -12.81 14.88
N ALA A 27 23.10 -13.39 13.79
CA ALA A 27 22.30 -14.62 13.87
C ALA A 27 23.14 -15.81 14.36
N ALA A 28 24.38 -15.94 13.89
CA ALA A 28 25.31 -16.98 14.35
C ALA A 28 25.69 -16.83 15.84
N ALA A 29 25.81 -15.61 16.36
CA ALA A 29 26.12 -15.33 17.76
C ALA A 29 24.92 -15.59 18.72
N LEU A 30 23.69 -15.39 18.26
CA LEU A 30 22.46 -15.64 19.02
C LEU A 30 22.12 -17.14 19.15
N VAL A 31 22.50 -17.96 18.15
CA VAL A 31 22.31 -19.42 18.20
C VAL A 31 23.29 -20.11 19.17
N ALA A 32 24.45 -19.46 19.45
CA ALA A 32 25.43 -19.96 20.42
C ALA A 32 25.05 -19.74 21.88
N ALA A 33 24.01 -18.97 22.19
CA ALA A 33 23.52 -18.68 23.54
C ALA A 33 22.15 -19.32 23.80
N ALA A 34 22.06 -20.66 23.73
CA ALA A 34 20.86 -21.39 24.13
C ALA A 34 20.80 -21.51 25.67
N PRO A 35 19.65 -21.27 26.30
CA PRO A 35 19.47 -21.48 27.72
C PRO A 35 19.41 -22.97 28.09
N PRO A 36 19.73 -23.34 29.34
CA PRO A 36 19.81 -24.74 29.76
C PRO A 36 18.42 -25.39 29.83
N GLU A 37 18.41 -26.67 29.52
CA GLU A 37 17.23 -27.56 29.54
C GLU A 37 16.52 -27.61 30.91
N PRO A 38 15.18 -27.68 30.96
CA PRO A 38 14.48 -27.98 32.19
C PRO A 38 14.42 -29.51 32.42
N ARG A 39 14.70 -29.87 33.66
CA ARG A 39 14.73 -31.22 34.20
C ARG A 39 13.41 -31.98 34.04
N SER A 40 13.55 -33.26 33.74
CA SER A 40 12.54 -34.30 33.66
C SER A 40 11.65 -34.44 34.91
N ALA A 41 10.36 -34.68 34.72
CA ALA A 41 9.44 -35.24 35.70
C ALA A 41 8.71 -36.49 35.11
N PRO A 42 8.22 -37.40 35.96
CA PRO A 42 8.30 -38.82 35.69
C PRO A 42 7.08 -39.46 35.00
N ALA A 43 7.30 -40.72 34.58
CA ALA A 43 6.40 -41.56 33.84
C ALA A 43 5.20 -42.09 34.66
N GLY A 44 4.08 -42.30 34.01
CA GLY A 44 2.93 -43.11 34.47
C GLY A 44 2.18 -43.72 33.28
N PRO A 45 1.42 -44.79 33.42
CA PRO A 45 1.63 -46.01 32.65
C PRO A 45 0.54 -46.42 31.62
N GLY A 46 0.91 -47.33 30.75
CA GLY A 46 0.01 -48.39 30.30
C GLY A 46 -0.69 -48.31 28.94
N ASN A 47 -0.18 -49.11 28.08
CA ASN A 47 -0.66 -49.59 26.77
C ASN A 47 -2.09 -50.20 26.80
N PRO A 48 -2.76 -50.39 25.64
CA PRO A 48 -2.56 -51.69 24.98
C PRO A 48 -2.46 -51.68 23.44
N LYS A 49 -1.78 -52.74 22.99
CA LYS A 49 -1.53 -53.21 21.64
C LYS A 49 -2.81 -53.42 20.80
N PHE A 50 -2.73 -53.10 19.50
CA PHE A 50 -3.52 -53.79 18.48
C PHE A 50 -2.64 -54.27 17.31
N ALA A 51 -2.99 -55.44 16.84
CA ALA A 51 -2.22 -56.33 15.98
C ALA A 51 -2.26 -55.92 14.48
N ARG A 52 -1.20 -56.34 13.79
CA ARG A 52 -1.13 -56.40 12.31
C ARG A 52 -1.98 -57.55 11.77
N PRO A 53 -2.40 -57.50 10.51
CA PRO A 53 -2.25 -58.65 9.63
C PRO A 53 -1.39 -58.35 8.40
N ALA A 54 -0.58 -59.35 8.10
CA ALA A 54 0.23 -59.47 6.91
C ALA A 54 -0.61 -60.00 5.75
N THR A 55 -0.32 -59.57 4.51
CA THR A 55 -0.11 -60.44 3.36
C THR A 55 0.33 -59.59 2.15
N ALA A 56 1.47 -59.93 1.58
CA ALA A 56 1.94 -59.46 0.28
C ALA A 56 1.52 -60.48 -0.83
N PRO A 57 1.34 -60.02 -2.05
CA PRO A 57 1.60 -60.87 -3.20
C PRO A 57 2.77 -60.40 -4.09
N ALA A 58 3.31 -61.39 -4.74
CA ALA A 58 4.58 -61.50 -5.44
C ALA A 58 4.80 -60.50 -6.61
N ARG A 59 6.08 -60.21 -6.83
CA ARG A 59 6.65 -59.57 -8.02
C ARG A 59 6.59 -60.48 -9.25
N PRO A 60 6.46 -59.93 -10.45
CA PRO A 60 7.07 -60.50 -11.65
C PRO A 60 8.32 -59.70 -12.03
N THR A 61 9.38 -60.46 -12.19
CA THR A 61 10.66 -60.07 -12.78
C THR A 61 10.55 -59.95 -14.32
N SER A 62 10.88 -58.77 -14.87
CA SER A 62 11.49 -58.70 -16.19
C SER A 62 12.30 -57.41 -16.29
N ILE A 63 13.62 -57.57 -16.39
CA ILE A 63 14.61 -56.51 -16.57
C ILE A 63 14.65 -56.26 -18.07
N ALA A 64 14.18 -55.06 -18.49
CA ALA A 64 14.54 -54.49 -19.79
C ALA A 64 15.49 -53.32 -19.52
N ALA A 65 16.74 -53.47 -19.96
CA ALA A 65 17.77 -52.43 -19.91
C ALA A 65 17.36 -51.24 -20.75
N ARG A 66 17.17 -50.07 -20.11
CA ARG A 66 17.11 -48.79 -20.79
C ARG A 66 18.51 -48.21 -20.94
N PRO A 67 18.85 -47.64 -22.10
CA PRO A 67 20.13 -46.97 -22.29
C PRO A 67 20.16 -45.68 -21.45
N THR A 68 21.16 -45.57 -20.59
CA THR A 68 21.51 -44.37 -19.81
C THR A 68 22.17 -43.36 -20.74
N THR A 69 21.39 -42.56 -21.43
CA THR A 69 21.87 -41.28 -21.96
C THR A 69 21.66 -40.24 -20.85
N MET A 70 22.76 -39.87 -20.18
CA MET A 70 22.80 -38.69 -19.32
C MET A 70 22.38 -37.47 -20.17
N PRO A 71 21.42 -36.64 -19.69
CA PRO A 71 21.12 -35.38 -20.37
C PRO A 71 22.39 -34.54 -20.40
N ALA A 72 22.77 -34.08 -21.60
CA ALA A 72 23.89 -33.17 -21.79
C ALA A 72 23.77 -31.98 -20.83
N ARG A 73 24.84 -31.66 -20.11
CA ARG A 73 24.94 -30.44 -19.30
C ARG A 73 24.58 -29.25 -20.18
N PRO A 74 23.63 -28.38 -19.76
CA PRO A 74 23.36 -27.17 -20.52
C PRO A 74 24.62 -26.31 -20.56
N THR A 75 25.16 -26.11 -21.76
CA THR A 75 26.39 -25.35 -22.04
C THR A 75 26.20 -23.83 -21.92
N SER A 76 25.01 -23.36 -21.60
CA SER A 76 24.76 -21.93 -21.36
C SER A 76 24.50 -21.67 -19.87
N MET A 77 25.22 -20.70 -19.32
CA MET A 77 24.97 -20.21 -17.95
C MET A 77 23.51 -19.79 -17.80
N PRO A 78 22.84 -20.11 -16.66
CA PRO A 78 21.48 -19.70 -16.41
C PRO A 78 21.31 -18.18 -16.59
N ALA A 79 20.16 -17.75 -17.09
CA ALA A 79 19.89 -16.33 -17.38
C ALA A 79 20.09 -15.42 -16.15
N TRP A 80 19.74 -15.90 -14.95
CA TRP A 80 19.97 -15.19 -13.70
C TRP A 80 21.45 -14.93 -13.40
N PHE A 81 22.34 -15.87 -13.76
CA PHE A 81 23.77 -15.72 -13.54
C PHE A 81 24.36 -14.62 -14.46
N ARG A 82 23.83 -14.48 -15.68
CA ARG A 82 24.22 -13.38 -16.58
C ARG A 82 23.78 -12.01 -16.04
N MET A 83 22.60 -11.90 -15.43
CA MET A 83 22.13 -10.67 -14.81
C MET A 83 22.92 -10.32 -13.54
N ALA A 84 23.17 -11.29 -12.67
CA ALA A 84 24.07 -11.13 -11.53
C ALA A 84 25.50 -10.76 -11.96
N ALA A 85 25.90 -11.14 -13.20
CA ALA A 85 27.22 -10.88 -13.76
C ALA A 85 27.42 -9.45 -14.27
N SER A 86 26.35 -8.68 -14.48
CA SER A 86 26.42 -7.37 -15.15
C SER A 86 27.02 -6.24 -14.29
N GLY A 87 27.18 -6.44 -12.98
CA GLY A 87 27.64 -5.38 -12.05
C GLY A 87 26.71 -4.17 -11.97
N ALA A 88 25.49 -4.26 -12.54
CA ALA A 88 24.52 -3.19 -12.53
C ALA A 88 23.93 -2.98 -11.12
N SER A 89 23.66 -1.73 -10.76
CA SER A 89 22.96 -1.39 -9.52
C SER A 89 21.58 -2.06 -9.50
N PRO A 90 21.17 -2.69 -8.39
CA PRO A 90 19.82 -3.22 -8.28
C PRO A 90 18.73 -2.13 -8.24
N TYR A 91 19.10 -0.87 -8.00
CA TYR A 91 18.16 0.23 -7.79
C TYR A 91 18.01 1.18 -8.97
N GLU A 92 19.04 1.29 -9.81
CA GLU A 92 19.03 2.24 -10.93
C GLU A 92 19.64 1.67 -12.19
N SER A 93 19.21 2.18 -13.35
CA SER A 93 19.86 1.99 -14.63
C SER A 93 20.90 3.10 -14.87
N SER A 94 21.70 2.96 -15.91
CA SER A 94 22.60 4.04 -16.36
C SER A 94 21.87 5.12 -17.17
N THR A 95 20.55 4.96 -17.43
CA THR A 95 19.77 5.83 -18.31
C THR A 95 19.33 7.09 -17.55
N ALA A 96 19.70 8.26 -18.07
CA ALA A 96 19.16 9.54 -17.62
C ALA A 96 17.69 9.71 -18.09
N PRO A 97 16.83 10.37 -17.31
CA PRO A 97 15.45 10.63 -17.74
C PRO A 97 15.42 11.61 -18.93
N SER A 98 14.40 11.46 -19.77
CA SER A 98 14.10 12.33 -20.91
C SER A 98 12.61 12.66 -20.91
N PRO A 99 12.18 13.81 -21.49
CA PRO A 99 10.79 14.27 -21.43
C PRO A 99 9.87 13.48 -22.37
N GLN A 100 9.48 12.26 -21.97
CA GLN A 100 8.66 11.36 -22.78
C GLN A 100 7.18 11.70 -22.71
N THR A 101 6.67 12.00 -21.52
CA THR A 101 5.26 12.31 -21.31
C THR A 101 5.05 13.82 -21.04
N PRO A 102 3.80 14.33 -21.11
CA PRO A 102 3.52 15.71 -20.69
C PRO A 102 3.92 15.99 -19.23
N ILE A 103 3.79 14.99 -18.33
CA ILE A 103 4.25 15.08 -16.94
C ILE A 103 5.76 15.31 -16.89
N ASP A 104 6.52 14.51 -17.62
CA ASP A 104 7.99 14.59 -17.62
C ASP A 104 8.49 15.93 -18.18
N LYS A 105 7.85 16.44 -19.23
CA LYS A 105 8.18 17.77 -19.79
C LYS A 105 8.10 18.86 -18.73
N LEU A 106 7.04 18.85 -17.92
CA LEU A 106 6.83 19.88 -16.89
C LEU A 106 7.76 19.70 -15.68
N VAL A 107 7.98 18.46 -15.24
CA VAL A 107 8.86 18.18 -14.09
C VAL A 107 10.31 18.43 -14.45
N LEU A 108 10.80 17.88 -15.57
CA LEU A 108 12.20 18.05 -15.98
C LEU A 108 12.55 19.49 -16.32
N ALA A 109 11.66 20.24 -17.02
CA ALA A 109 11.85 21.67 -17.26
C ALA A 109 11.90 22.51 -15.95
N LYS A 110 11.13 22.11 -14.94
CA LYS A 110 11.20 22.75 -13.61
C LYS A 110 12.54 22.45 -12.93
N LEU A 111 13.00 21.20 -12.95
CA LEU A 111 14.28 20.80 -12.37
C LEU A 111 15.45 21.52 -13.06
N GLU A 112 15.41 21.63 -14.39
CA GLU A 112 16.41 22.36 -15.17
C GLU A 112 16.48 23.84 -14.78
N ARG A 113 15.32 24.53 -14.68
CA ARG A 113 15.23 25.94 -14.23
C ARG A 113 15.82 26.15 -12.83
N LEU A 114 15.74 25.13 -11.96
CA LEU A 114 16.28 25.17 -10.60
C LEU A 114 17.74 24.70 -10.51
N GLY A 115 18.35 24.26 -11.61
CA GLY A 115 19.69 23.66 -11.59
C GLY A 115 19.76 22.32 -10.83
N ILE A 116 18.65 21.60 -10.75
CA ILE A 116 18.54 20.32 -10.02
C ILE A 116 18.72 19.18 -11.00
N GLN A 117 19.74 18.35 -10.78
CA GLN A 117 19.93 17.13 -11.56
C GLN A 117 18.98 16.02 -11.09
N PRO A 118 18.11 15.48 -11.97
CA PRO A 118 17.26 14.35 -11.64
C PRO A 118 18.06 13.06 -11.47
N ALA A 119 17.52 12.12 -10.70
CA ALA A 119 18.04 10.76 -10.60
C ALA A 119 17.96 10.04 -11.96
N ASN A 120 18.70 8.94 -12.11
CA ASN A 120 18.53 8.05 -13.26
C ASN A 120 17.16 7.34 -13.19
N ILE A 121 16.79 6.70 -14.29
CA ILE A 121 15.65 5.76 -14.30
C ILE A 121 15.99 4.57 -13.41
N CYS A 122 15.02 4.11 -12.62
CA CYS A 122 15.19 2.93 -11.76
C CYS A 122 15.39 1.66 -12.59
N SER A 123 16.01 0.64 -11.98
CA SER A 123 16.14 -0.68 -12.57
C SER A 123 14.77 -1.32 -12.79
N ASP A 124 14.68 -2.34 -13.64
CA ASP A 124 13.44 -3.10 -13.83
C ASP A 124 12.99 -3.81 -12.55
N ALA A 125 13.93 -4.23 -11.70
CA ALA A 125 13.62 -4.86 -10.43
C ALA A 125 12.98 -3.86 -9.45
N ALA A 126 13.56 -2.66 -9.31
CA ALA A 126 13.00 -1.61 -8.50
C ALA A 126 11.63 -1.16 -9.02
N PHE A 127 11.48 -1.01 -10.36
CA PHE A 127 10.20 -0.67 -10.98
C PHE A 127 9.11 -1.72 -10.70
N LEU A 128 9.42 -3.00 -10.94
CA LEU A 128 8.50 -4.11 -10.72
C LEU A 128 7.96 -4.10 -9.29
N ARG A 129 8.88 -4.12 -8.31
CA ARG A 129 8.52 -4.14 -6.90
C ARG A 129 7.69 -2.92 -6.51
N ARG A 130 8.11 -1.73 -6.93
CA ARG A 130 7.43 -0.47 -6.69
C ARG A 130 6.01 -0.49 -7.25
N ALA A 131 5.85 -0.87 -8.53
CA ALA A 131 4.55 -0.89 -9.20
C ALA A 131 3.57 -1.83 -8.48
N TYR A 132 4.00 -3.03 -8.09
CA TYR A 132 3.16 -3.95 -7.32
C TYR A 132 2.74 -3.36 -5.98
N LEU A 133 3.67 -2.81 -5.22
CA LEU A 133 3.40 -2.24 -3.90
C LEU A 133 2.54 -0.98 -3.94
N ASP A 134 2.75 -0.11 -4.94
CA ASP A 134 2.01 1.16 -5.05
C ASP A 134 0.62 0.95 -5.65
N VAL A 135 0.47 0.06 -6.64
CA VAL A 135 -0.80 -0.09 -7.37
C VAL A 135 -1.74 -1.08 -6.68
N ILE A 136 -1.22 -2.21 -6.22
CA ILE A 136 -2.04 -3.30 -5.68
C ILE A 136 -1.67 -3.73 -4.25
N GLY A 137 -0.78 -3.01 -3.58
CA GLY A 137 -0.44 -3.26 -2.17
C GLY A 137 0.09 -4.67 -1.88
N THR A 138 0.75 -5.32 -2.85
CA THR A 138 1.29 -6.68 -2.69
C THR A 138 2.65 -6.81 -3.37
N LEU A 139 3.37 -7.90 -3.08
CA LEU A 139 4.59 -8.25 -3.81
C LEU A 139 4.26 -9.05 -5.07
N PRO A 140 5.08 -8.98 -6.12
CA PRO A 140 5.02 -9.98 -7.18
C PRO A 140 5.40 -11.35 -6.62
N THR A 141 4.83 -12.41 -7.18
CA THR A 141 5.31 -13.76 -6.91
C THR A 141 6.69 -13.99 -7.54
N GLY A 142 7.45 -14.96 -7.04
CA GLY A 142 8.76 -15.28 -7.62
C GLY A 142 8.72 -15.58 -9.13
N PRO A 143 7.75 -16.36 -9.65
CA PRO A 143 7.55 -16.56 -11.09
C PRO A 143 7.24 -15.28 -11.85
N GLU A 144 6.31 -14.43 -11.39
CA GLU A 144 5.99 -13.13 -12.01
C GLU A 144 7.22 -12.22 -12.07
N ALA A 145 8.00 -12.17 -10.98
CA ALA A 145 9.24 -11.39 -10.93
C ALA A 145 10.26 -11.90 -11.93
N ARG A 146 10.46 -13.22 -12.00
CA ARG A 146 11.37 -13.86 -12.96
C ARG A 146 10.97 -13.57 -14.40
N GLU A 147 9.70 -13.74 -14.74
CA GLU A 147 9.16 -13.50 -16.08
C GLU A 147 9.38 -12.05 -16.53
N PHE A 148 8.98 -11.09 -15.68
CA PHE A 148 9.16 -9.68 -15.99
C PHE A 148 10.64 -9.30 -16.18
N LEU A 149 11.51 -9.75 -15.28
CA LEU A 149 12.94 -9.40 -15.33
C LEU A 149 13.64 -9.98 -16.55
N LEU A 150 13.23 -11.17 -17.00
CA LEU A 150 13.82 -11.83 -18.17
C LEU A 150 13.17 -11.42 -19.50
N SER A 151 12.04 -10.72 -19.47
CA SER A 151 11.36 -10.26 -20.67
C SER A 151 12.19 -9.22 -21.43
N PRO A 152 12.45 -9.42 -22.75
CA PRO A 152 13.13 -8.45 -23.59
C PRO A 152 12.18 -7.35 -24.13
N ASP A 153 10.91 -7.40 -23.82
CA ASP A 153 9.90 -6.48 -24.35
C ASP A 153 10.15 -5.05 -23.86
N PRO A 154 10.39 -4.07 -24.73
CA PRO A 154 10.60 -2.68 -24.34
C PRO A 154 9.33 -2.05 -23.73
N ALA A 155 8.14 -2.58 -24.03
CA ALA A 155 6.85 -2.10 -23.49
C ALA A 155 6.45 -2.83 -22.18
N LYS A 156 7.30 -3.67 -21.60
CA LYS A 156 6.94 -4.50 -20.44
C LYS A 156 6.47 -3.69 -19.23
N ARG A 157 7.01 -2.48 -19.00
CA ARG A 157 6.59 -1.61 -17.89
C ARG A 157 5.18 -1.09 -18.09
N SER A 158 4.85 -0.61 -19.27
CA SER A 158 3.50 -0.12 -19.60
C SER A 158 2.47 -1.25 -19.54
N LYS A 159 2.80 -2.42 -20.12
CA LYS A 159 1.94 -3.61 -20.04
C LYS A 159 1.71 -4.07 -18.60
N LEU A 160 2.74 -4.00 -17.75
CA LEU A 160 2.62 -4.33 -16.34
C LEU A 160 1.66 -3.36 -15.63
N ILE A 161 1.78 -2.04 -15.88
CA ILE A 161 0.88 -1.05 -15.30
C ILE A 161 -0.58 -1.37 -15.66
N ASP A 162 -0.87 -1.63 -16.94
CA ASP A 162 -2.22 -1.95 -17.39
C ASP A 162 -2.74 -3.25 -16.74
N ALA A 163 -1.89 -4.27 -16.64
CA ALA A 163 -2.24 -5.52 -15.98
C ALA A 163 -2.56 -5.32 -14.49
N LEU A 164 -1.75 -4.51 -13.77
CA LEU A 164 -1.97 -4.24 -12.35
C LEU A 164 -3.24 -3.43 -12.09
N LEU A 165 -3.56 -2.45 -12.94
CA LEU A 165 -4.80 -1.66 -12.84
C LEU A 165 -6.06 -2.53 -13.02
N GLY A 166 -5.96 -3.65 -13.75
CA GLY A 166 -7.05 -4.61 -13.94
C GLY A 166 -7.16 -5.70 -12.87
N ARG A 167 -6.22 -5.78 -11.92
CA ARG A 167 -6.23 -6.85 -10.89
C ARG A 167 -7.24 -6.54 -9.78
N PRO A 168 -7.86 -7.59 -9.18
CA PRO A 168 -8.78 -7.43 -8.05
C PRO A 168 -8.15 -6.67 -6.86
N GLU A 169 -6.89 -6.92 -6.59
CA GLU A 169 -6.14 -6.30 -5.49
C GLU A 169 -5.98 -4.77 -5.65
N PHE A 170 -6.19 -4.24 -6.87
CA PHE A 170 -6.29 -2.80 -7.08
C PHE A 170 -7.46 -2.22 -6.27
N ALA A 171 -8.63 -2.85 -6.35
CA ALA A 171 -9.78 -2.40 -5.59
C ALA A 171 -9.56 -2.54 -4.07
N ASP A 172 -8.94 -3.63 -3.61
CA ASP A 172 -8.62 -3.82 -2.18
C ASP A 172 -7.71 -2.71 -1.64
N ASN A 173 -6.59 -2.46 -2.33
CA ASN A 173 -5.60 -1.46 -1.91
C ASN A 173 -6.18 -0.04 -1.88
N TRP A 174 -6.94 0.33 -2.89
CA TRP A 174 -7.51 1.68 -2.98
C TRP A 174 -8.77 1.84 -2.14
N ALA A 175 -9.56 0.78 -1.92
CA ALA A 175 -10.65 0.80 -0.94
C ALA A 175 -10.12 0.99 0.49
N MET A 176 -8.98 0.40 0.83
CA MET A 176 -8.30 0.64 2.11
C MET A 176 -7.97 2.14 2.29
N LYS A 177 -7.39 2.80 1.28
CA LYS A 177 -7.05 4.23 1.30
C LYS A 177 -8.30 5.11 1.41
N TRP A 178 -9.33 4.82 0.62
CA TRP A 178 -10.59 5.52 0.70
C TRP A 178 -11.31 5.31 2.02
N SER A 179 -11.21 4.12 2.62
CA SER A 179 -11.79 3.83 3.94
C SER A 179 -11.20 4.68 5.05
N ASP A 180 -9.91 5.02 4.96
CA ASP A 180 -9.28 5.96 5.90
C ASP A 180 -9.89 7.37 5.78
N LEU A 181 -10.03 7.89 4.56
CA LEU A 181 -10.62 9.21 4.30
C LEU A 181 -12.11 9.26 4.64
N LEU A 182 -12.83 8.17 4.38
CA LEU A 182 -14.27 8.06 4.58
C LEU A 182 -14.64 7.58 6.00
N ARG A 183 -13.66 7.33 6.86
CA ARG A 183 -13.84 6.94 8.26
C ARG A 183 -14.68 5.68 8.42
N ILE A 184 -14.40 4.64 7.62
CA ILE A 184 -15.15 3.38 7.70
C ILE A 184 -14.73 2.59 8.93
N LYS A 185 -15.47 2.79 10.03
CA LYS A 185 -15.20 2.20 11.34
C LYS A 185 -16.49 1.94 12.11
N ALA A 186 -16.63 0.71 12.62
CA ALA A 186 -17.82 0.30 13.36
C ALA A 186 -17.87 0.84 14.79
N GLU A 187 -16.70 0.96 15.45
CA GLU A 187 -16.57 1.38 16.85
C GLU A 187 -16.49 2.90 17.03
N PHE A 188 -16.51 3.30 18.30
CA PHE A 188 -16.23 4.68 18.71
C PHE A 188 -14.88 5.18 18.15
N PRO A 189 -14.73 6.44 17.75
CA PRO A 189 -15.73 7.53 17.84
C PRO A 189 -16.76 7.59 16.69
N ILE A 190 -16.62 6.78 15.67
CA ILE A 190 -17.44 6.83 14.44
C ILE A 190 -18.79 6.15 14.64
N ASN A 191 -18.81 4.95 15.21
CA ASN A 191 -20.03 4.21 15.56
C ASN A 191 -20.95 3.85 14.37
N LEU A 192 -20.37 3.47 13.22
CA LEU A 192 -21.18 3.00 12.10
C LEU A 192 -21.91 1.69 12.40
N TRP A 193 -21.38 0.86 13.29
CA TRP A 193 -21.75 -0.53 13.51
C TRP A 193 -21.34 -1.47 12.33
N PRO A 194 -21.02 -2.76 12.56
CA PRO A 194 -20.45 -3.63 11.54
C PRO A 194 -21.24 -3.72 10.24
N ASN A 195 -22.57 -3.89 10.31
CA ASN A 195 -23.40 -4.01 9.10
C ASN A 195 -23.30 -2.77 8.20
N ALA A 196 -23.28 -1.58 8.79
CA ALA A 196 -23.16 -0.33 8.04
C ALA A 196 -21.72 -0.11 7.55
N ALA A 197 -20.71 -0.43 8.35
CA ALA A 197 -19.31 -0.34 7.95
C ALA A 197 -19.03 -1.28 6.76
N GLN A 198 -19.50 -2.52 6.82
CA GLN A 198 -19.38 -3.50 5.75
C GLN A 198 -20.14 -3.07 4.48
N ALA A 199 -21.40 -2.61 4.60
CA ALA A 199 -22.16 -2.11 3.47
C ALA A 199 -21.45 -0.93 2.79
N TYR A 200 -20.93 0.00 3.59
CA TYR A 200 -20.22 1.17 3.08
C TYR A 200 -18.90 0.78 2.39
N TYR A 201 -18.09 -0.07 3.01
CA TYR A 201 -16.87 -0.60 2.39
C TYR A 201 -17.16 -1.33 1.07
N THR A 202 -18.15 -2.23 1.06
CA THR A 202 -18.53 -2.98 -0.13
C THR A 202 -18.90 -2.06 -1.29
N TRP A 203 -19.65 -0.98 -1.02
CA TRP A 203 -20.00 0.02 -2.02
C TRP A 203 -18.77 0.79 -2.53
N VAL A 204 -17.87 1.21 -1.63
CA VAL A 204 -16.61 1.88 -2.00
C VAL A 204 -15.75 0.95 -2.86
N HIS A 205 -15.54 -0.28 -2.42
CA HIS A 205 -14.76 -1.29 -3.15
C HIS A 205 -15.32 -1.56 -4.55
N ALA A 206 -16.65 -1.77 -4.65
CA ALA A 206 -17.33 -1.98 -5.94
C ALA A 206 -17.18 -0.76 -6.86
N SER A 207 -17.33 0.45 -6.32
CA SER A 207 -17.17 1.69 -7.08
C SER A 207 -15.75 1.85 -7.65
N ILE A 208 -14.72 1.46 -6.90
CA ILE A 208 -13.32 1.47 -7.35
C ILE A 208 -13.08 0.37 -8.39
N LYS A 209 -13.56 -0.84 -8.13
CA LYS A 209 -13.42 -1.99 -9.03
C LYS A 209 -14.04 -1.74 -10.40
N GLU A 210 -15.19 -1.08 -10.42
CA GLU A 210 -15.93 -0.71 -11.65
C GLU A 210 -15.41 0.59 -12.28
N ASN A 211 -14.40 1.20 -11.70
CA ASN A 211 -13.87 2.51 -12.10
C ASN A 211 -14.99 3.56 -12.25
N LYS A 212 -15.90 3.63 -11.26
CA LYS A 212 -16.99 4.59 -11.25
C LYS A 212 -16.45 6.01 -11.41
N PRO A 213 -16.98 6.85 -12.31
CA PRO A 213 -16.57 8.23 -12.44
C PRO A 213 -16.59 8.96 -11.08
N TYR A 214 -15.49 9.64 -10.75
CA TYR A 214 -15.28 10.21 -9.42
C TYR A 214 -16.34 11.26 -9.05
N ASP A 215 -16.83 12.02 -10.00
CA ASP A 215 -17.92 12.98 -9.79
C ASP A 215 -19.22 12.26 -9.37
N ARG A 216 -19.53 11.11 -9.99
CA ARG A 216 -20.68 10.29 -9.62
C ARG A 216 -20.51 9.66 -8.24
N PHE A 217 -19.32 9.13 -7.94
CA PHE A 217 -18.99 8.57 -6.64
C PHE A 217 -19.26 9.56 -5.51
N VAL A 218 -18.84 10.83 -5.68
CA VAL A 218 -19.03 11.87 -4.68
C VAL A 218 -20.49 12.38 -4.63
N ARG A 219 -21.17 12.50 -5.79
CA ARG A 219 -22.59 12.87 -5.81
C ARG A 219 -23.45 11.89 -5.02
N GLU A 220 -23.26 10.59 -5.22
CA GLU A 220 -24.00 9.56 -4.48
C GLU A 220 -23.82 9.74 -2.97
N MET A 221 -22.61 10.00 -2.49
CA MET A 221 -22.38 10.24 -1.05
C MET A 221 -23.03 11.52 -0.51
N LEU A 222 -23.11 12.57 -1.32
CA LEU A 222 -23.60 13.87 -0.86
C LEU A 222 -25.11 14.04 -1.01
N SER A 223 -25.78 13.39 -1.98
CA SER A 223 -27.18 13.65 -2.31
C SER A 223 -28.13 12.49 -2.06
N GLU A 224 -27.63 11.26 -1.96
CA GLU A 224 -28.50 10.09 -1.74
C GLU A 224 -29.23 10.16 -0.39
N SER A 225 -30.37 9.48 -0.35
CA SER A 225 -31.21 9.34 0.84
C SER A 225 -31.67 7.89 0.97
N GLY A 226 -31.73 7.38 2.19
CA GLY A 226 -32.17 6.02 2.46
C GLY A 226 -31.53 5.38 3.69
N SER A 227 -31.77 4.08 3.81
CA SER A 227 -31.22 3.26 4.89
C SER A 227 -29.72 3.11 4.75
N ASN A 228 -29.00 3.27 5.84
CA ASN A 228 -27.54 3.07 5.93
C ASN A 228 -27.10 1.64 5.57
N PHE A 229 -28.00 0.66 5.58
CA PHE A 229 -27.72 -0.71 5.17
C PHE A 229 -27.99 -0.94 3.67
N ARG A 230 -29.02 -0.27 3.12
CA ARG A 230 -29.54 -0.51 1.74
C ARG A 230 -29.11 0.55 0.73
N VAL A 231 -28.75 1.75 1.22
CA VAL A 231 -28.21 2.85 0.42
C VAL A 231 -26.85 3.24 1.03
N PRO A 232 -25.79 2.43 0.84
CA PRO A 232 -24.52 2.57 1.55
C PRO A 232 -23.86 3.95 1.51
N PRO A 233 -23.93 4.75 0.41
CA PRO A 233 -23.28 6.06 0.34
C PRO A 233 -23.76 7.04 1.42
N VAL A 234 -24.99 6.89 1.97
CA VAL A 234 -25.48 7.76 3.06
C VAL A 234 -24.66 7.62 4.36
N ASN A 235 -23.85 6.54 4.47
CA ASN A 235 -22.95 6.37 5.61
C ASN A 235 -21.86 7.43 5.67
N PHE A 236 -21.60 8.18 4.60
CA PHE A 236 -20.74 9.36 4.66
C PHE A 236 -21.15 10.31 5.77
N TYR A 237 -22.45 10.63 5.86
CA TYR A 237 -22.99 11.50 6.91
C TYR A 237 -22.94 10.87 8.30
N ARG A 238 -23.10 9.55 8.38
CA ARG A 238 -23.07 8.81 9.66
C ARG A 238 -21.64 8.61 10.19
N ALA A 239 -20.65 8.62 9.31
CA ALA A 239 -19.23 8.52 9.64
C ALA A 239 -18.62 9.84 10.15
N ILE A 240 -19.44 10.89 10.28
CA ILE A 240 -19.04 12.17 10.87
C ILE A 240 -19.46 12.16 12.35
N GLN A 241 -18.53 12.44 13.26
CA GLN A 241 -18.75 12.33 14.71
C GLN A 241 -19.86 13.25 15.23
N SER A 242 -20.05 14.41 14.58
CA SER A 242 -21.11 15.37 14.93
C SER A 242 -22.09 15.53 13.76
N ARG A 243 -23.39 15.59 14.09
CA ARG A 243 -24.46 15.81 13.11
C ARG A 243 -24.76 17.30 12.84
N GLU A 244 -23.97 18.18 13.45
CA GLU A 244 -24.10 19.61 13.23
C GLU A 244 -23.70 19.99 11.81
N PRO A 245 -24.43 20.91 11.16
CA PRO A 245 -24.16 21.31 9.78
C PRO A 245 -22.71 21.78 9.53
N GLN A 246 -22.10 22.46 10.51
CA GLN A 246 -20.72 22.90 10.43
C GLN A 246 -19.74 21.73 10.40
N ALA A 247 -19.95 20.71 11.22
CA ALA A 247 -19.10 19.51 11.22
C ALA A 247 -19.23 18.74 9.92
N ILE A 248 -20.43 18.67 9.34
CA ILE A 248 -20.64 18.07 8.02
C ILE A 248 -19.89 18.87 6.93
N ALA A 249 -20.02 20.21 6.95
CA ALA A 249 -19.30 21.08 6.01
C ALA A 249 -17.78 20.92 6.12
N GLN A 250 -17.23 20.85 7.32
CA GLN A 250 -15.79 20.59 7.57
C GLN A 250 -15.35 19.23 7.01
N ALA A 251 -16.12 18.18 7.25
CA ALA A 251 -15.82 16.84 6.73
C ALA A 251 -15.88 16.80 5.19
N VAL A 252 -16.85 17.46 4.57
CA VAL A 252 -16.96 17.59 3.10
C VAL A 252 -15.78 18.37 2.52
N ALA A 253 -15.39 19.48 3.13
CA ALA A 253 -14.26 20.29 2.71
C ALA A 253 -12.94 19.51 2.81
N LEU A 254 -12.70 18.79 3.92
CA LEU A 254 -11.53 17.98 4.10
C LEU A 254 -11.46 16.85 3.06
N THR A 255 -12.54 16.08 2.93
CA THR A 255 -12.55 14.88 2.10
C THR A 255 -12.49 15.20 0.60
N PHE A 256 -13.29 16.18 0.13
CA PHE A 256 -13.49 16.42 -1.30
C PHE A 256 -12.87 17.72 -1.83
N MET A 257 -12.44 18.62 -0.95
CA MET A 257 -11.78 19.86 -1.33
C MET A 257 -10.31 19.93 -0.85
N GLY A 258 -9.86 19.00 0.00
CA GLY A 258 -8.52 18.98 0.58
C GLY A 258 -8.21 20.18 1.46
N THR A 259 -9.23 20.74 2.12
CA THR A 259 -9.13 22.00 2.84
C THR A 259 -9.64 21.85 4.27
N ARG A 260 -8.89 22.38 5.24
CA ARG A 260 -9.27 22.43 6.65
C ARG A 260 -10.20 23.61 6.90
N ALA A 261 -11.51 23.40 6.79
CA ALA A 261 -12.52 24.45 6.87
C ALA A 261 -12.75 24.98 8.30
N ASP A 262 -12.22 24.32 9.33
CA ASP A 262 -12.14 24.81 10.71
C ASP A 262 -11.31 26.11 10.82
N GLN A 263 -10.41 26.35 9.88
CA GLN A 263 -9.58 27.55 9.80
C GLN A 263 -10.19 28.67 8.94
N TRP A 264 -11.38 28.45 8.36
CA TRP A 264 -12.04 29.44 7.52
C TRP A 264 -12.70 30.56 8.33
N PRO A 265 -12.92 31.74 7.73
CA PRO A 265 -13.81 32.76 8.28
C PRO A 265 -15.19 32.14 8.61
N LYS A 266 -15.76 32.53 9.76
CA LYS A 266 -17.00 31.95 10.28
C LYS A 266 -18.16 32.04 9.30
N ASP A 267 -18.31 33.14 8.60
CA ASP A 267 -19.38 33.37 7.60
C ASP A 267 -19.23 32.46 6.39
N ARG A 268 -18.00 32.18 5.95
CA ARG A 268 -17.74 31.23 4.86
C ARG A 268 -18.12 29.81 5.24
N LEU A 269 -17.73 29.39 6.45
CA LEU A 269 -18.12 28.09 6.98
C LEU A 269 -19.63 27.99 7.18
N ALA A 270 -20.27 29.03 7.73
CA ALA A 270 -21.72 29.08 7.94
C ALA A 270 -22.49 29.03 6.61
N GLY A 271 -22.03 29.74 5.58
CA GLY A 271 -22.62 29.69 4.24
C GLY A 271 -22.56 28.29 3.63
N MET A 272 -21.44 27.57 3.76
CA MET A 272 -21.31 26.19 3.33
C MET A 272 -22.15 25.25 4.19
N ALA A 273 -22.20 25.44 5.50
CA ALA A 273 -22.96 24.60 6.43
C ALA A 273 -24.46 24.64 6.16
N ALA A 274 -24.97 25.76 5.65
CA ALA A 274 -26.39 25.92 5.32
C ALA A 274 -26.90 24.91 4.27
N PHE A 275 -26.02 24.38 3.39
CA PHE A 275 -26.40 23.30 2.47
C PHE A 275 -26.72 21.98 3.17
N PHE A 276 -26.22 21.78 4.38
CA PHE A 276 -26.37 20.54 5.16
C PHE A 276 -27.33 20.69 6.36
N ALA A 277 -27.91 21.86 6.56
CA ALA A 277 -28.80 22.15 7.68
C ALA A 277 -30.09 21.30 7.67
N GLN A 278 -30.48 20.79 6.50
CA GLN A 278 -31.68 19.98 6.32
C GLN A 278 -31.40 18.48 6.26
N VAL A 279 -30.20 18.03 6.65
CA VAL A 279 -29.94 16.60 6.79
C VAL A 279 -30.70 16.04 7.99
N GLY A 280 -31.59 15.08 7.72
CA GLY A 280 -32.38 14.38 8.71
C GLY A 280 -31.90 12.96 8.96
N TYR A 281 -32.13 12.48 10.17
CA TYR A 281 -31.81 11.11 10.59
C TYR A 281 -33.03 10.51 11.28
N LYS A 282 -33.43 9.30 10.88
CA LYS A 282 -34.59 8.61 11.44
C LYS A 282 -34.24 7.15 11.69
N SER A 283 -34.27 6.73 12.95
CA SER A 283 -34.12 5.32 13.32
C SER A 283 -35.33 4.51 12.84
N THR A 284 -35.11 3.26 12.46
CA THR A 284 -36.14 2.30 12.08
C THR A 284 -36.38 1.31 13.24
N ALA A 285 -37.24 0.31 13.00
CA ALA A 285 -37.44 -0.79 13.92
C ALA A 285 -36.30 -1.81 13.90
N GLU A 286 -35.47 -1.78 12.87
CA GLU A 286 -34.29 -2.65 12.76
C GLU A 286 -33.13 -2.08 13.57
N TRP A 287 -32.44 -2.95 14.31
CA TRP A 287 -31.39 -2.52 15.21
C TRP A 287 -30.21 -1.88 14.47
N LYS A 288 -29.86 -0.66 14.89
CA LYS A 288 -28.80 0.15 14.28
C LYS A 288 -29.06 0.58 12.83
N GLU A 289 -30.23 0.28 12.27
CA GLU A 289 -30.62 0.86 11.00
C GLU A 289 -31.10 2.30 11.20
N GLU A 290 -30.62 3.19 10.34
CA GLU A 290 -30.98 4.60 10.33
C GLU A 290 -31.15 5.11 8.89
N ILE A 291 -32.20 5.86 8.65
CA ILE A 291 -32.44 6.51 7.37
C ILE A 291 -31.85 7.91 7.42
N VAL A 292 -31.00 8.25 6.45
CA VAL A 292 -30.53 9.62 6.20
C VAL A 292 -31.36 10.19 5.06
N TYR A 293 -31.88 11.41 5.21
CA TYR A 293 -32.78 12.00 4.23
C TYR A 293 -32.77 13.53 4.25
N HIS A 294 -33.34 14.13 3.20
CA HIS A 294 -33.63 15.56 3.17
C HIS A 294 -34.88 15.84 4.01
N ASP A 295 -34.69 16.48 5.16
CA ASP A 295 -35.74 16.80 6.11
C ASP A 295 -36.36 18.18 5.80
N ARG A 296 -37.47 18.17 5.05
CA ARG A 296 -38.20 19.40 4.68
C ARG A 296 -38.82 20.12 5.89
N ALA A 297 -39.07 19.44 6.99
CA ALA A 297 -39.59 20.09 8.20
C ALA A 297 -38.53 21.02 8.84
N LYS A 298 -37.27 20.73 8.66
CA LYS A 298 -36.17 21.62 9.07
C LYS A 298 -36.04 22.87 8.20
N ALA A 299 -36.70 22.95 7.03
CA ALA A 299 -36.60 24.10 6.15
C ALA A 299 -37.12 25.38 6.79
N ALA A 300 -38.18 25.30 7.63
CA ALA A 300 -38.70 26.44 8.37
C ALA A 300 -37.70 26.98 9.41
N ALA A 301 -37.01 26.09 10.11
CA ALA A 301 -35.92 26.44 11.02
C ALA A 301 -34.67 26.94 10.27
N ALA A 302 -34.39 26.41 9.09
CA ALA A 302 -33.30 26.86 8.24
C ALA A 302 -33.52 28.27 7.66
N ALA A 303 -34.77 28.73 7.54
CA ALA A 303 -35.07 30.08 7.08
C ALA A 303 -34.55 31.19 8.01
N THR A 304 -34.26 30.88 9.28
CA THR A 304 -33.64 31.80 10.25
C THR A 304 -32.10 31.73 10.23
N GLN A 305 -31.51 30.83 9.47
CA GLN A 305 -30.06 30.67 9.31
C GLN A 305 -29.54 31.47 8.11
N PRO A 306 -28.23 31.70 8.01
CA PRO A 306 -27.63 32.30 6.81
C PRO A 306 -28.03 31.57 5.54
N ALA A 307 -28.32 32.30 4.47
CA ALA A 307 -28.61 31.69 3.17
C ALA A 307 -27.39 30.86 2.69
N PRO A 308 -27.60 29.73 1.98
CA PRO A 308 -26.49 28.94 1.45
C PRO A 308 -25.61 29.75 0.48
N VAL A 309 -24.31 29.77 0.77
CA VAL A 309 -23.27 30.40 -0.05
C VAL A 309 -22.19 29.38 -0.32
N PHE A 310 -21.81 29.22 -1.60
CA PHE A 310 -20.73 28.32 -1.96
C PHE A 310 -19.38 28.83 -1.44
N PRO A 311 -18.42 27.94 -1.19
CA PRO A 311 -17.09 28.32 -0.68
C PRO A 311 -16.30 29.33 -1.52
N ASP A 312 -16.66 29.55 -2.79
CA ASP A 312 -16.10 30.59 -3.66
C ASP A 312 -16.77 31.98 -3.48
N GLY A 313 -17.75 32.08 -2.58
CA GLY A 313 -18.51 33.30 -2.30
C GLY A 313 -19.76 33.47 -3.17
N THR A 314 -20.05 32.55 -4.09
CA THR A 314 -21.26 32.62 -4.95
C THR A 314 -22.51 32.25 -4.14
N PRO A 315 -23.54 33.10 -4.10
CA PRO A 315 -24.81 32.76 -3.46
C PRO A 315 -25.53 31.62 -4.19
N ALA A 316 -26.06 30.64 -3.45
CA ALA A 316 -26.85 29.57 -4.03
C ALA A 316 -28.27 30.04 -4.38
N ARG A 317 -28.76 29.65 -5.55
CA ARG A 317 -30.14 29.86 -5.96
C ARG A 317 -30.87 28.51 -5.91
N LEU A 318 -31.62 28.28 -4.82
CA LEU A 318 -32.38 27.05 -4.63
C LEU A 318 -33.82 27.25 -5.08
N ALA A 319 -34.36 26.29 -5.83
CA ALA A 319 -35.79 26.24 -6.14
C ALA A 319 -36.57 25.84 -4.87
N PRO A 320 -37.85 26.26 -4.73
CA PRO A 320 -38.69 25.84 -3.62
C PRO A 320 -38.76 24.31 -3.48
N GLY A 321 -38.38 23.77 -2.31
CA GLY A 321 -38.36 22.34 -2.02
C GLY A 321 -37.20 21.54 -2.61
N GLN A 322 -36.25 22.19 -3.27
CA GLN A 322 -35.02 21.56 -3.75
C GLN A 322 -34.14 21.14 -2.55
N ASP A 323 -33.54 19.96 -2.66
CA ASP A 323 -32.55 19.51 -1.70
C ASP A 323 -31.26 20.33 -1.84
N PRO A 324 -30.85 21.10 -0.80
CA PRO A 324 -29.64 21.90 -0.87
C PRO A 324 -28.37 21.08 -1.10
N ARG A 325 -28.34 19.82 -0.67
CA ARG A 325 -27.21 18.91 -0.87
C ARG A 325 -26.94 18.62 -2.35
N GLU A 326 -28.02 18.48 -3.16
CA GLU A 326 -27.89 18.31 -4.62
C GLU A 326 -27.28 19.54 -5.28
N ALA A 327 -27.71 20.74 -4.87
CA ALA A 327 -27.14 21.99 -5.38
C ALA A 327 -25.65 22.09 -5.06
N PHE A 328 -25.26 21.74 -3.83
CA PHE A 328 -23.85 21.70 -3.43
C PHE A 328 -23.06 20.64 -4.23
N ALA A 329 -23.59 19.42 -4.36
CA ALA A 329 -22.94 18.35 -5.12
C ALA A 329 -22.74 18.75 -6.59
N ASN A 330 -23.73 19.41 -7.20
CA ASN A 330 -23.63 19.92 -8.58
C ASN A 330 -22.56 21.01 -8.73
N TRP A 331 -22.47 21.93 -7.79
CA TRP A 331 -21.40 22.93 -7.77
C TRP A 331 -20.03 22.30 -7.57
N LEU A 332 -19.90 21.41 -6.59
CA LEU A 332 -18.62 20.78 -6.23
C LEU A 332 -18.04 19.97 -7.41
N THR A 333 -18.87 19.14 -8.04
CA THR A 333 -18.44 18.26 -9.14
C THR A 333 -18.44 18.95 -10.51
N GLY A 334 -18.78 20.23 -10.56
CA GLY A 334 -18.74 21.01 -11.79
C GLY A 334 -17.33 21.13 -12.37
N PRO A 335 -17.16 21.13 -13.71
CA PRO A 335 -15.84 21.09 -14.35
C PRO A 335 -14.98 22.36 -14.12
N LYS A 336 -15.59 23.44 -13.65
CA LYS A 336 -14.92 24.70 -13.31
C LYS A 336 -14.69 24.86 -11.80
N ASN A 337 -15.04 23.86 -10.99
CA ASN A 337 -14.83 23.93 -9.54
C ASN A 337 -13.32 23.97 -9.22
N PRO A 338 -12.84 24.91 -8.41
CA PRO A 338 -11.41 25.11 -8.18
C PRO A 338 -10.80 24.10 -7.19
N TYR A 339 -11.62 23.26 -6.53
CA TYR A 339 -11.17 22.36 -5.47
C TYR A 339 -11.21 20.89 -5.88
N PHE A 340 -12.29 20.46 -6.53
CA PHE A 340 -12.65 19.06 -6.68
C PHE A 340 -11.63 18.24 -7.46
N ALA A 341 -11.35 18.63 -8.70
CA ALA A 341 -10.34 17.95 -9.51
C ALA A 341 -8.95 18.11 -8.91
N ARG A 342 -8.62 19.29 -8.42
CA ARG A 342 -7.36 19.63 -7.76
C ARG A 342 -7.05 18.72 -6.58
N ASN A 343 -8.00 18.54 -5.67
CA ASN A 343 -7.84 17.72 -4.48
C ASN A 343 -7.49 16.28 -4.85
N ILE A 344 -8.31 15.64 -5.69
CA ILE A 344 -8.12 14.20 -5.96
C ILE A 344 -6.85 13.92 -6.78
N VAL A 345 -6.50 14.75 -7.76
CA VAL A 345 -5.26 14.54 -8.52
C VAL A 345 -4.02 14.78 -7.65
N ASN A 346 -4.07 15.74 -6.73
CA ASN A 346 -3.00 15.98 -5.76
C ASN A 346 -2.85 14.82 -4.77
N ARG A 347 -3.97 14.21 -4.32
CA ARG A 347 -3.94 13.01 -3.48
C ARG A 347 -3.36 11.80 -4.21
N ILE A 348 -3.82 11.51 -5.42
CA ILE A 348 -3.28 10.40 -6.22
C ILE A 348 -1.78 10.59 -6.44
N TRP A 349 -1.36 11.80 -6.77
CA TRP A 349 0.06 12.13 -6.88
C TRP A 349 0.81 11.86 -5.57
N SER A 350 0.29 12.31 -4.44
CA SER A 350 0.87 12.08 -3.12
C SER A 350 0.94 10.59 -2.76
N TRP A 351 -0.09 9.83 -3.03
CA TRP A 351 -0.11 8.38 -2.78
C TRP A 351 0.96 7.64 -3.57
N LEU A 352 1.20 8.02 -4.83
CA LEU A 352 2.18 7.39 -5.70
C LEU A 352 3.60 7.92 -5.49
N LEU A 353 3.77 9.23 -5.32
CA LEU A 353 5.08 9.88 -5.20
C LEU A 353 5.46 10.25 -3.75
N GLY A 354 4.62 9.92 -2.76
CA GLY A 354 4.91 10.12 -1.33
C GLY A 354 4.87 11.56 -0.83
N ARG A 355 4.55 12.51 -1.72
CA ARG A 355 4.38 13.92 -1.44
C ARG A 355 3.42 14.54 -2.47
N GLY A 356 2.54 15.43 -2.03
CA GLY A 356 1.66 16.19 -2.92
C GLY A 356 2.41 17.21 -3.77
N ILE A 357 1.81 17.61 -4.88
CA ILE A 357 2.22 18.82 -5.62
C ILE A 357 1.91 20.06 -4.76
N ILE A 358 0.81 20.00 -4.02
CA ILE A 358 0.55 20.80 -2.82
C ILE A 358 0.78 19.86 -1.63
N ASP A 359 1.67 20.23 -0.73
CA ASP A 359 2.01 19.43 0.43
C ASP A 359 1.64 20.21 1.71
N GLU A 360 0.80 19.67 2.58
CA GLU A 360 0.18 18.34 2.68
C GLU A 360 -1.11 18.27 1.84
N PRO A 361 -1.58 17.07 1.41
CA PRO A 361 -2.79 16.93 0.58
C PRO A 361 -4.07 17.46 1.23
N ASP A 362 -4.12 17.51 2.57
CA ASP A 362 -5.25 18.00 3.35
C ASP A 362 -5.20 19.51 3.63
N ASP A 363 -4.25 20.24 3.05
CA ASP A 363 -3.98 21.64 3.36
C ASP A 363 -3.89 22.52 2.09
N ILE A 364 -4.89 22.37 1.22
CA ILE A 364 -5.03 23.20 0.01
C ILE A 364 -5.58 24.57 0.40
N ARG A 365 -4.70 25.59 0.35
CA ARG A 365 -5.03 26.98 0.71
C ARG A 365 -4.16 27.97 -0.09
N PRO A 366 -4.56 29.25 -0.19
CA PRO A 366 -3.84 30.23 -1.04
C PRO A 366 -2.38 30.45 -0.66
N ASP A 367 -2.03 30.37 0.61
CA ASP A 367 -0.68 30.55 1.16
C ASP A 367 0.15 29.25 1.19
N ASN A 368 -0.41 28.13 0.71
CA ASN A 368 0.30 26.89 0.44
C ASN A 368 0.26 26.56 -1.07
N PRO A 369 1.03 27.26 -1.92
CA PRO A 369 0.96 27.11 -3.35
C PRO A 369 1.58 25.79 -3.83
N PRO A 370 1.13 25.25 -4.98
CA PRO A 370 1.71 24.06 -5.57
C PRO A 370 3.18 24.28 -5.98
N VAL A 371 4.04 23.30 -5.70
CA VAL A 371 5.45 23.37 -6.12
C VAL A 371 5.61 23.38 -7.64
N ASN A 372 4.65 22.83 -8.39
CA ASN A 372 4.59 22.90 -9.84
C ASN A 372 3.13 23.15 -10.29
N PRO A 373 2.73 24.45 -10.45
CA PRO A 373 1.36 24.80 -10.84
C PRO A 373 0.94 24.27 -12.21
N GLU A 374 1.88 24.23 -13.16
CA GLU A 374 1.63 23.76 -14.53
C GLU A 374 1.32 22.25 -14.55
N LEU A 375 2.04 21.47 -13.73
CA LEU A 375 1.81 20.04 -13.56
C LEU A 375 0.44 19.77 -12.93
N LEU A 376 0.10 20.49 -11.87
CA LEU A 376 -1.20 20.33 -11.20
C LEU A 376 -2.34 20.66 -12.16
N ALA A 377 -2.24 21.78 -12.89
CA ALA A 377 -3.22 22.19 -13.89
C ALA A 377 -3.32 21.20 -15.07
N LEU A 378 -2.23 20.54 -15.46
CA LEU A 378 -2.28 19.44 -16.43
C LEU A 378 -3.16 18.31 -15.93
N LEU A 379 -2.89 17.81 -14.72
CA LEU A 379 -3.62 16.67 -14.14
C LEU A 379 -5.11 16.99 -13.88
N GLU A 380 -5.42 18.23 -13.46
CA GLU A 380 -6.80 18.70 -13.32
C GLU A 380 -7.55 18.64 -14.66
N ARG A 381 -6.94 19.16 -15.74
CA ARG A 381 -7.54 19.13 -17.08
C ARG A 381 -7.74 17.71 -17.61
N GLU A 382 -6.75 16.85 -17.44
CA GLU A 382 -6.82 15.44 -17.87
C GLU A 382 -7.93 14.67 -17.14
N LEU A 383 -8.11 14.89 -15.84
CA LEU A 383 -9.20 14.29 -15.09
C LEU A 383 -10.57 14.73 -15.60
N VAL A 384 -10.76 16.02 -15.83
CA VAL A 384 -12.03 16.55 -16.38
C VAL A 384 -12.27 16.05 -17.82
N ALA A 385 -11.24 16.06 -18.65
CA ALA A 385 -11.32 15.58 -20.04
C ALA A 385 -11.64 14.09 -20.14
N SER A 386 -11.12 13.27 -19.21
CA SER A 386 -11.42 11.84 -19.11
C SER A 386 -12.76 11.54 -18.43
N ARG A 387 -13.60 12.55 -18.14
CA ARG A 387 -14.88 12.40 -17.42
C ARG A 387 -14.70 11.79 -16.04
N TYR A 388 -13.71 12.29 -15.31
CA TYR A 388 -13.39 11.88 -13.93
C TYR A 388 -12.98 10.40 -13.77
N ASP A 389 -12.34 9.84 -14.81
CA ASP A 389 -11.73 8.51 -14.79
C ASP A 389 -10.43 8.53 -13.95
N LEU A 390 -10.47 7.96 -12.74
CA LEU A 390 -9.30 7.91 -11.86
C LEU A 390 -8.23 6.95 -12.39
N GLN A 391 -8.58 5.84 -13.03
CA GLN A 391 -7.58 4.91 -13.59
C GLN A 391 -6.78 5.57 -14.72
N HIS A 392 -7.38 6.51 -15.48
CA HIS A 392 -6.64 7.31 -16.45
C HIS A 392 -5.51 8.12 -15.78
N ILE A 393 -5.79 8.77 -14.66
CA ILE A 393 -4.78 9.54 -13.91
C ILE A 393 -3.69 8.63 -13.32
N TYR A 394 -4.06 7.49 -12.72
CA TYR A 394 -3.07 6.50 -12.28
C TYR A 394 -2.16 6.06 -13.42
N ARG A 395 -2.74 5.70 -14.56
CA ARG A 395 -2.00 5.26 -15.75
C ARG A 395 -1.02 6.33 -16.26
N MET A 396 -1.46 7.59 -16.30
CA MET A 396 -0.62 8.70 -16.72
C MET A 396 0.59 8.88 -15.80
N ILE A 397 0.39 8.89 -14.49
CA ILE A 397 1.47 9.09 -13.52
C ILE A 397 2.45 7.91 -13.54
N LEU A 398 1.95 6.69 -13.50
CA LEU A 398 2.77 5.48 -13.47
C LEU A 398 3.64 5.29 -14.73
N ASN A 399 3.14 5.69 -15.89
CA ASN A 399 3.91 5.65 -17.15
C ASN A 399 4.91 6.81 -17.30
N SER A 400 4.86 7.84 -16.45
CA SER A 400 5.83 8.93 -16.51
C SER A 400 7.22 8.47 -16.05
N GLN A 401 8.25 9.02 -16.66
CA GLN A 401 9.63 8.81 -16.18
C GLN A 401 9.84 9.43 -14.79
N THR A 402 9.09 10.44 -14.44
CA THR A 402 9.08 11.05 -13.11
C THR A 402 8.77 10.01 -12.01
N TYR A 403 7.74 9.17 -12.22
CA TYR A 403 7.46 8.05 -11.31
C TYR A 403 8.54 6.97 -11.36
N GLN A 404 9.15 6.78 -12.53
CA GLN A 404 10.15 5.75 -12.79
C GLN A 404 11.58 6.19 -12.43
N LEU A 405 11.79 7.37 -11.83
CA LEU A 405 13.10 7.76 -11.31
C LEU A 405 13.57 6.81 -10.20
N SER A 406 14.88 6.65 -10.11
CA SER A 406 15.51 5.92 -9.01
C SER A 406 15.34 6.66 -7.69
N CYS A 407 15.42 5.92 -6.59
CA CYS A 407 15.49 6.47 -5.24
C CYS A 407 16.92 6.96 -4.87
N VAL A 408 17.90 6.77 -5.74
CA VAL A 408 19.29 7.22 -5.51
C VAL A 408 19.41 8.67 -5.99
N PRO A 409 19.49 9.66 -5.08
CA PRO A 409 19.52 11.06 -5.45
C PRO A 409 20.88 11.43 -6.08
N LYS A 410 20.85 12.21 -7.15
CA LYS A 410 22.04 12.80 -7.78
C LYS A 410 22.32 14.22 -7.32
N SER A 411 21.30 14.96 -6.94
CA SER A 411 21.40 16.34 -6.49
C SER A 411 21.31 16.45 -4.96
N LYS A 412 22.13 17.30 -4.38
CA LYS A 412 22.07 17.71 -2.98
C LYS A 412 21.31 19.02 -2.77
N HIS A 413 20.65 19.53 -3.81
CA HIS A 413 19.90 20.76 -3.74
C HIS A 413 18.76 20.65 -2.71
N PRO A 414 18.53 21.64 -1.83
CA PRO A 414 17.51 21.55 -0.76
C PRO A 414 16.08 21.30 -1.29
N GLN A 415 15.78 21.82 -2.47
CA GLN A 415 14.47 21.66 -3.10
C GLN A 415 14.34 20.40 -3.97
N ALA A 416 15.37 19.54 -4.05
CA ALA A 416 15.36 18.38 -4.93
C ALA A 416 14.20 17.41 -4.60
N ALA A 417 14.02 17.08 -3.33
CA ALA A 417 12.94 16.21 -2.88
C ALA A 417 11.55 16.82 -3.12
N ALA A 418 11.38 18.11 -2.87
CA ALA A 418 10.11 18.81 -3.07
C ALA A 418 9.70 18.91 -4.56
N ASN A 419 10.68 18.87 -5.47
CA ASN A 419 10.44 18.94 -6.92
C ASN A 419 10.57 17.59 -7.64
N PHE A 420 10.46 16.47 -6.90
CA PHE A 420 10.41 15.12 -7.46
C PHE A 420 11.66 14.73 -8.28
N ALA A 421 12.85 15.20 -7.86
CA ALA A 421 14.12 14.90 -8.55
C ALA A 421 14.56 13.43 -8.40
N CYS A 422 14.00 12.68 -7.47
CA CYS A 422 14.15 11.25 -7.29
C CYS A 422 12.89 10.67 -6.65
N TYR A 423 12.70 9.35 -6.74
CA TYR A 423 11.61 8.68 -6.02
C TYR A 423 11.93 8.64 -4.52
N PRO A 424 11.02 9.07 -3.63
CA PRO A 424 11.29 9.09 -2.20
C PRO A 424 11.22 7.69 -1.58
N LEU A 425 12.16 7.39 -0.68
CA LEU A 425 12.10 6.18 0.14
C LEU A 425 10.95 6.29 1.14
N ARG A 426 10.02 5.34 1.11
CA ARG A 426 8.88 5.28 2.03
C ARG A 426 8.80 3.90 2.66
N ARG A 427 8.60 3.84 3.96
CA ARG A 427 8.31 2.57 4.64
C ARG A 427 7.01 1.97 4.10
N LEU A 428 6.94 0.64 4.02
CA LEU A 428 5.69 -0.06 3.72
C LEU A 428 4.64 0.25 4.79
N GLU A 429 3.40 0.39 4.38
CA GLU A 429 2.26 0.51 5.28
C GLU A 429 2.06 -0.77 6.07
N ALA A 430 1.44 -0.68 7.23
CA ALA A 430 1.27 -1.80 8.15
C ALA A 430 0.61 -3.01 7.48
N GLU A 431 -0.48 -2.75 6.75
CA GLU A 431 -1.27 -3.76 6.05
C GLU A 431 -0.46 -4.42 4.93
N VAL A 432 0.21 -3.62 4.11
CA VAL A 432 1.06 -4.09 3.02
C VAL A 432 2.24 -4.90 3.54
N LEU A 433 2.84 -4.49 4.67
CA LEU A 433 3.99 -5.17 5.25
C LEU A 433 3.62 -6.54 5.81
N ILE A 434 2.53 -6.65 6.58
CA ILE A 434 2.12 -7.94 7.13
C ILE A 434 1.61 -8.89 6.03
N ASP A 435 0.90 -8.37 5.02
CA ASP A 435 0.46 -9.15 3.87
C ASP A 435 1.66 -9.67 3.06
N ALA A 436 2.72 -8.85 2.89
CA ALA A 436 3.96 -9.28 2.26
C ALA A 436 4.65 -10.40 3.06
N LEU A 437 4.72 -10.29 4.39
CA LEU A 437 5.25 -11.34 5.27
C LEU A 437 4.43 -12.63 5.16
N CYS A 438 3.11 -12.54 5.19
CA CYS A 438 2.22 -13.69 5.00
C CYS A 438 2.36 -14.29 3.60
N GLN A 439 2.50 -13.47 2.57
CA GLN A 439 2.73 -13.92 1.20
C GLN A 439 4.06 -14.68 1.04
N ILE A 440 5.15 -14.19 1.61
CA ILE A 440 6.48 -14.82 1.55
C ILE A 440 6.46 -16.17 2.28
N THR A 441 5.82 -16.22 3.44
CA THR A 441 5.83 -17.40 4.31
C THR A 441 4.72 -18.40 4.00
N GLY A 442 3.64 -17.99 3.34
CA GLY A 442 2.45 -18.82 3.15
C GLY A 442 1.68 -19.03 4.46
N THR A 443 1.74 -18.06 5.37
CA THR A 443 1.00 -18.02 6.63
C THR A 443 -0.11 -16.98 6.56
N SER A 444 -0.92 -16.88 7.61
CA SER A 444 -1.98 -15.88 7.77
C SER A 444 -1.74 -14.98 8.98
N GLU A 445 -2.44 -13.85 9.07
CA GLU A 445 -2.50 -13.00 10.25
C GLU A 445 -3.82 -13.23 10.99
N LYS A 446 -3.82 -12.99 12.30
CA LYS A 446 -5.03 -13.07 13.13
C LYS A 446 -5.47 -11.66 13.51
N TYR A 447 -6.76 -11.41 13.32
CA TYR A 447 -7.37 -10.13 13.64
C TYR A 447 -8.29 -10.26 14.84
N SER A 448 -8.55 -9.14 15.51
CA SER A 448 -9.48 -9.02 16.62
C SER A 448 -10.24 -7.69 16.53
N SER A 449 -11.39 -7.63 17.21
CA SER A 449 -12.18 -6.41 17.39
C SER A 449 -12.75 -6.41 18.81
N ALA A 450 -13.04 -5.24 19.37
CA ALA A 450 -13.78 -5.12 20.61
C ALA A 450 -15.26 -5.49 20.42
N ILE A 451 -15.79 -5.43 19.19
CA ILE A 451 -17.13 -5.94 18.85
C ILE A 451 -17.02 -7.46 18.67
N PRO A 452 -17.84 -8.26 19.40
CA PRO A 452 -17.71 -9.72 19.36
C PRO A 452 -18.19 -10.33 18.04
N GLU A 453 -17.73 -11.56 17.77
CA GLU A 453 -18.31 -12.41 16.73
C GLU A 453 -19.78 -12.73 17.04
N PRO A 454 -20.63 -12.94 16.00
CA PRO A 454 -20.27 -13.13 14.59
C PRO A 454 -20.17 -11.80 13.79
N PHE A 455 -20.36 -10.66 14.40
CA PHE A 455 -20.44 -9.37 13.70
C PHE A 455 -19.12 -8.92 13.06
N THR A 456 -18.00 -9.43 13.57
CA THR A 456 -16.63 -9.06 13.13
C THR A 456 -15.81 -10.28 12.76
N PHE A 457 -16.45 -11.36 12.32
CA PHE A 457 -15.75 -12.56 11.84
C PHE A 457 -14.93 -12.26 10.58
N VAL A 458 -13.64 -12.60 10.62
CA VAL A 458 -12.73 -12.49 9.48
C VAL A 458 -12.09 -13.84 9.18
N PRO A 459 -12.23 -14.38 7.96
CA PRO A 459 -11.57 -15.62 7.57
C PRO A 459 -10.05 -15.55 7.74
N GLU A 460 -9.39 -16.64 8.14
CA GLU A 460 -7.91 -16.67 8.30
C GLU A 460 -7.13 -16.33 7.03
N SER A 461 -7.71 -16.58 5.85
CA SER A 461 -7.10 -16.24 4.55
C SER A 461 -7.26 -14.78 4.17
N HIS A 462 -7.99 -13.98 4.95
CA HIS A 462 -8.27 -12.59 4.62
C HIS A 462 -7.00 -11.73 4.71
N ARG A 463 -6.82 -10.86 3.72
CA ARG A 463 -5.67 -9.97 3.65
C ARG A 463 -5.91 -8.68 4.41
N SER A 464 -4.85 -8.14 5.02
CA SER A 464 -4.94 -6.90 5.80
C SER A 464 -5.37 -5.69 4.95
N ILE A 465 -4.94 -5.62 3.69
CA ILE A 465 -5.36 -4.54 2.76
C ILE A 465 -6.85 -4.58 2.43
N ALA A 466 -7.51 -5.72 2.61
CA ALA A 466 -8.94 -5.91 2.33
C ALA A 466 -9.82 -5.82 3.59
N LEU A 467 -9.26 -5.43 4.74
CA LEU A 467 -10.05 -5.26 5.97
C LEU A 467 -11.10 -4.15 5.81
N GLU A 468 -12.35 -4.55 5.89
CA GLU A 468 -13.52 -3.69 5.63
C GLU A 468 -13.70 -2.62 6.70
N ASP A 469 -13.42 -2.94 7.95
CA ASP A 469 -13.71 -2.15 9.14
C ASP A 469 -12.42 -1.71 9.86
N GLY A 470 -12.32 -0.43 10.17
CA GLY A 470 -11.23 0.13 10.97
C GLY A 470 -11.13 -0.43 12.38
N SER A 471 -12.22 -0.98 12.91
CA SER A 471 -12.29 -1.62 14.23
C SER A 471 -11.62 -3.00 14.28
N ILE A 472 -11.47 -3.66 13.14
CA ILE A 472 -10.82 -4.97 13.03
C ILE A 472 -9.33 -4.75 12.85
N THR A 473 -8.51 -5.17 13.83
CA THR A 473 -7.09 -4.86 13.89
C THR A 473 -6.25 -6.05 14.40
N SER A 474 -4.95 -5.86 14.47
CA SER A 474 -4.01 -6.72 15.20
C SER A 474 -2.93 -5.88 15.87
N SER A 475 -2.24 -6.43 16.85
CA SER A 475 -1.14 -5.75 17.53
C SER A 475 -0.01 -5.33 16.56
N PHE A 476 0.15 -6.08 15.46
CA PHE A 476 1.09 -5.71 14.41
C PHE A 476 0.62 -4.46 13.65
N LEU A 477 -0.63 -4.43 13.21
CA LEU A 477 -1.19 -3.30 12.47
C LEU A 477 -1.14 -2.00 13.27
N GLU A 478 -1.50 -2.04 14.54
CA GLU A 478 -1.42 -0.89 15.45
C GLU A 478 0.02 -0.43 15.66
N MET A 479 0.94 -1.36 15.96
CA MET A 479 2.36 -1.04 16.17
C MET A 479 2.98 -0.41 14.92
N PHE A 480 2.60 -0.86 13.73
CA PHE A 480 3.14 -0.38 12.47
C PHE A 480 2.37 0.81 11.87
N GLY A 481 1.42 1.40 12.63
CA GLY A 481 0.84 2.70 12.34
C GLY A 481 -0.27 2.68 11.29
N ARG A 482 -1.10 1.62 11.29
CA ARG A 482 -2.37 1.61 10.57
C ARG A 482 -3.23 2.81 10.98
N SER A 483 -3.98 3.39 10.06
CA SER A 483 -4.94 4.46 10.37
C SER A 483 -6.05 3.94 11.28
N PRO A 484 -6.39 4.64 12.38
CA PRO A 484 -7.55 4.31 13.21
C PRO A 484 -8.88 4.70 12.57
N ARG A 485 -8.87 5.43 11.43
CA ARG A 485 -10.05 5.91 10.69
C ARG A 485 -10.99 6.80 11.52
N ASP A 486 -10.44 7.66 12.35
CA ASP A 486 -11.20 8.50 13.27
C ASP A 486 -11.53 9.89 12.70
N THR A 487 -10.58 10.52 12.00
CA THR A 487 -10.71 11.92 11.54
C THR A 487 -10.81 12.05 10.02
N GLY A 488 -10.30 11.07 9.28
CA GLY A 488 -10.20 11.12 7.82
C GLY A 488 -9.06 11.99 7.29
N LEU A 489 -8.09 12.33 8.15
CA LEU A 489 -6.84 12.99 7.74
C LEU A 489 -5.85 11.95 7.20
N GLU A 490 -5.11 12.31 6.14
CA GLU A 490 -4.03 11.48 5.63
C GLU A 490 -2.94 11.22 6.70
N SER A 491 -2.71 12.19 7.59
CA SER A 491 -1.71 12.14 8.66
C SER A 491 -2.04 11.17 9.80
N GLU A 492 -3.24 10.59 9.86
CA GLU A 492 -3.57 9.53 10.84
C GLU A 492 -2.72 8.28 10.65
N ARG A 493 -2.28 8.03 9.43
CA ARG A 493 -1.41 6.90 9.11
C ARG A 493 0.03 7.21 9.51
N ALA A 494 0.54 6.53 10.53
CA ALA A 494 1.89 6.76 11.05
C ALA A 494 2.93 5.96 10.25
N SER A 495 3.63 6.63 9.34
CA SER A 495 4.67 6.00 8.49
C SER A 495 6.10 6.08 9.06
N ARG A 496 6.31 6.82 10.17
CA ARG A 496 7.65 7.00 10.76
C ARG A 496 8.11 5.71 11.46
N PRO A 497 9.34 5.23 11.17
CA PRO A 497 9.88 4.04 11.84
C PRO A 497 10.18 4.31 13.31
N THR A 498 9.87 3.34 14.18
CA THR A 498 10.14 3.37 15.62
C THR A 498 11.11 2.27 16.04
N ALA A 499 11.75 2.41 17.19
CA ALA A 499 12.60 1.36 17.77
C ALA A 499 11.80 0.08 18.07
N ALA A 500 10.56 0.21 18.57
CA ALA A 500 9.68 -0.92 18.85
C ALA A 500 9.39 -1.76 17.60
N GLN A 501 9.12 -1.12 16.46
CA GLN A 501 8.90 -1.80 15.18
C GLN A 501 10.15 -2.59 14.74
N ARG A 502 11.34 -2.00 14.87
CA ARG A 502 12.60 -2.68 14.53
C ARG A 502 12.86 -3.89 15.44
N LEU A 503 12.67 -3.73 16.75
CA LEU A 503 12.82 -4.81 17.70
C LEU A 503 11.81 -5.93 17.46
N HIS A 504 10.57 -5.59 17.09
CA HIS A 504 9.56 -6.58 16.75
C HIS A 504 9.97 -7.42 15.54
N LEU A 505 10.45 -6.81 14.46
CA LEU A 505 10.91 -7.54 13.27
C LEU A 505 12.13 -8.42 13.57
N LEU A 506 13.04 -7.95 14.40
CA LEU A 506 14.29 -8.66 14.75
C LEU A 506 14.06 -9.82 15.73
N ASN A 507 13.24 -9.63 16.77
CA ASN A 507 13.25 -10.49 17.96
C ASN A 507 11.89 -11.13 18.29
N SER A 508 10.79 -10.78 17.58
CA SER A 508 9.49 -11.31 17.98
C SER A 508 9.29 -12.75 17.54
N SER A 509 8.74 -13.57 18.44
CA SER A 509 8.29 -14.91 18.10
C SER A 509 7.17 -14.93 17.03
N HIS A 510 6.48 -13.81 16.82
CA HIS A 510 5.48 -13.64 15.77
C HIS A 510 6.12 -13.79 14.38
N ILE A 511 7.16 -13.00 14.09
CA ILE A 511 7.87 -13.05 12.80
C ILE A 511 8.68 -14.34 12.67
N GLN A 512 9.38 -14.74 13.72
CA GLN A 512 10.18 -15.95 13.72
C GLN A 512 9.34 -17.19 13.37
N ARG A 513 8.18 -17.37 14.01
CA ARG A 513 7.28 -18.49 13.72
C ARG A 513 6.76 -18.47 12.28
N LYS A 514 6.43 -17.30 11.72
CA LYS A 514 6.01 -17.19 10.32
C LYS A 514 7.09 -17.71 9.36
N ILE A 515 8.37 -17.39 9.62
CA ILE A 515 9.49 -17.84 8.79
C ILE A 515 9.73 -19.34 8.97
N GLU A 516 9.80 -19.83 10.20
CA GLU A 516 10.03 -21.24 10.53
C GLU A 516 8.92 -22.17 10.00
N GLN A 517 7.67 -21.71 10.01
CA GLN A 517 6.51 -22.43 9.51
C GLN A 517 6.23 -22.21 8.02
N SER A 518 7.17 -21.59 7.30
CA SER A 518 6.96 -21.20 5.92
C SER A 518 6.81 -22.40 4.99
N ARG A 519 5.57 -22.63 4.54
CA ARG A 519 5.25 -23.63 3.53
C ARG A 519 5.89 -23.31 2.17
N LYS A 520 6.04 -22.02 1.85
CA LYS A 520 6.65 -21.61 0.58
C LYS A 520 8.16 -21.84 0.56
N LEU A 521 8.85 -21.58 1.69
CA LEU A 521 10.26 -21.89 1.83
C LEU A 521 10.50 -23.41 1.75
N GLU A 522 9.64 -24.19 2.36
CA GLU A 522 9.69 -25.64 2.30
C GLU A 522 9.51 -26.15 0.85
N ALA A 523 8.55 -25.60 0.09
CA ALA A 523 8.35 -25.95 -1.32
C ALA A 523 9.58 -25.63 -2.19
N VAL A 524 10.26 -24.49 -1.94
CA VAL A 524 11.51 -24.14 -2.63
C VAL A 524 12.61 -25.17 -2.36
N LEU A 525 12.73 -25.66 -1.12
CA LEU A 525 13.75 -26.66 -0.73
C LEU A 525 13.44 -28.07 -1.23
N GLN A 526 12.17 -28.48 -1.24
CA GLN A 526 11.74 -29.81 -1.71
C GLN A 526 11.99 -30.04 -3.20
N GLY A 527 12.01 -29.00 -4.03
CA GLY A 527 12.32 -29.06 -5.46
C GLY A 527 13.77 -29.51 -5.75
N ARG A 528 14.63 -29.62 -4.72
CA ARG A 528 16.07 -29.97 -4.83
C ARG A 528 16.81 -29.20 -5.91
N PRO A 529 16.58 -27.89 -6.08
CA PRO A 529 17.38 -27.10 -7.00
C PRO A 529 18.81 -26.98 -6.47
N GLY A 530 19.79 -26.70 -7.34
CA GLY A 530 21.14 -26.38 -6.90
C GLY A 530 21.15 -25.15 -5.98
N GLY A 531 22.11 -25.06 -5.06
CA GLY A 531 22.13 -23.99 -4.03
C GLY A 531 21.96 -22.57 -4.58
N GLY A 532 22.55 -22.25 -5.72
CA GLY A 532 22.38 -20.95 -6.37
C GLY A 532 20.96 -20.67 -6.86
N GLU A 533 20.21 -21.69 -7.26
CA GLU A 533 18.80 -21.53 -7.66
C GLU A 533 17.88 -21.33 -6.44
N VAL A 534 18.16 -22.03 -5.32
CA VAL A 534 17.45 -21.79 -4.04
C VAL A 534 17.58 -20.32 -3.62
N VAL A 535 18.80 -19.80 -3.60
CA VAL A 535 19.06 -18.39 -3.27
C VAL A 535 18.34 -17.46 -4.23
N SER A 536 18.37 -17.73 -5.54
CA SER A 536 17.67 -16.92 -6.53
C SER A 536 16.16 -16.89 -6.30
N GLN A 537 15.55 -18.03 -5.96
CA GLN A 537 14.11 -18.11 -5.66
C GLN A 537 13.76 -17.35 -4.38
N ILE A 538 14.58 -17.41 -3.33
CA ILE A 538 14.39 -16.64 -2.10
C ILE A 538 14.46 -15.14 -2.41
N TYR A 539 15.45 -14.67 -3.15
CA TYR A 539 15.59 -13.26 -3.53
C TYR A 539 14.41 -12.76 -4.37
N LEU A 540 13.98 -13.54 -5.35
CA LEU A 540 12.79 -13.21 -6.16
C LEU A 540 11.54 -13.12 -5.31
N MET A 541 11.36 -14.01 -4.35
CA MET A 541 10.21 -14.05 -3.45
C MET A 541 10.19 -12.90 -2.45
N VAL A 542 11.36 -12.52 -1.89
CA VAL A 542 11.45 -11.51 -0.82
C VAL A 542 11.73 -10.12 -1.39
N LEU A 543 12.68 -9.98 -2.31
CA LEU A 543 13.15 -8.70 -2.84
C LEU A 543 12.72 -8.43 -4.28
N SER A 544 12.04 -9.37 -4.93
CA SER A 544 11.56 -9.25 -6.34
C SER A 544 12.69 -9.02 -7.35
N ARG A 545 13.92 -9.48 -7.03
CA ARG A 545 15.11 -9.39 -7.88
C ARG A 545 16.00 -10.61 -7.75
N PHE A 546 16.94 -10.76 -8.66
CA PHE A 546 18.03 -11.72 -8.51
C PHE A 546 19.09 -11.21 -7.52
N PRO A 547 19.80 -12.12 -6.84
CA PRO A 547 20.95 -11.75 -5.99
C PRO A 547 22.10 -11.19 -6.85
N THR A 548 22.88 -10.27 -6.29
CA THR A 548 24.13 -9.80 -6.91
C THR A 548 25.24 -10.85 -6.74
N ARG A 549 26.36 -10.66 -7.46
CA ARG A 549 27.56 -11.53 -7.30
C ARG A 549 28.12 -11.48 -5.89
N GLU A 550 28.14 -10.31 -5.31
CA GLU A 550 28.66 -10.06 -3.98
C GLU A 550 27.79 -10.76 -2.92
N GLU A 551 26.48 -10.67 -3.04
CA GLU A 551 25.52 -11.37 -2.19
C GLU A 551 25.68 -12.89 -2.30
N MET A 552 25.81 -13.41 -3.52
CA MET A 552 26.07 -14.84 -3.72
C MET A 552 27.37 -15.32 -3.07
N LYS A 553 28.46 -14.54 -3.15
CA LYS A 553 29.74 -14.89 -2.49
C LYS A 553 29.59 -14.91 -0.97
N VAL A 554 28.90 -13.93 -0.39
CA VAL A 554 28.63 -13.86 1.06
C VAL A 554 27.83 -15.10 1.50
N LEU A 555 26.77 -15.44 0.79
CA LEU A 555 25.91 -16.58 1.12
C LEU A 555 26.62 -17.93 0.94
N ASP A 556 27.46 -18.08 -0.10
CA ASP A 556 28.31 -19.27 -0.27
C ASP A 556 29.31 -19.41 0.88
N GLY A 557 29.93 -18.32 1.31
CA GLY A 557 30.81 -18.28 2.48
C GLY A 557 30.10 -18.70 3.77
N TYR A 558 28.93 -18.12 4.01
CA TYR A 558 28.09 -18.45 5.16
C TYR A 558 27.66 -19.92 5.19
N ASN A 559 27.15 -20.43 4.07
CA ASN A 559 26.75 -21.84 3.95
C ASN A 559 27.90 -22.82 4.25
N LYS A 560 29.13 -22.47 3.86
CA LYS A 560 30.32 -23.31 4.11
C LYS A 560 30.83 -23.23 5.56
N SER A 561 30.70 -22.08 6.19
CA SER A 561 31.25 -21.82 7.53
C SER A 561 30.31 -22.10 8.69
N SER A 562 28.98 -22.03 8.44
CA SER A 562 27.98 -22.13 9.51
C SER A 562 27.80 -23.54 10.11
N GLY A 563 28.08 -24.60 9.33
CA GLY A 563 27.78 -25.97 9.72
C GLY A 563 26.29 -26.31 9.87
N LEU A 564 25.42 -25.39 9.48
CA LEU A 564 23.96 -25.51 9.57
C LEU A 564 23.38 -26.37 8.43
N LYS A 565 22.20 -26.93 8.68
CA LYS A 565 21.45 -27.65 7.64
C LYS A 565 20.92 -26.65 6.59
N PRO A 566 20.72 -27.09 5.34
CA PRO A 566 20.24 -26.19 4.26
C PRO A 566 18.94 -25.44 4.60
N ARG A 567 18.03 -26.04 5.38
CA ARG A 567 16.80 -25.38 5.83
C ARG A 567 17.08 -24.25 6.82
N GLU A 568 18.00 -24.46 7.76
CA GLU A 568 18.38 -23.46 8.75
C GLU A 568 19.05 -22.25 8.06
N VAL A 569 19.98 -22.52 7.14
CA VAL A 569 20.59 -21.46 6.29
C VAL A 569 19.54 -20.69 5.51
N ALA A 570 18.54 -21.36 4.93
CA ALA A 570 17.48 -20.71 4.19
C ALA A 570 16.58 -19.85 5.08
N VAL A 571 16.26 -20.28 6.31
CA VAL A 571 15.53 -19.50 7.34
C VAL A 571 16.32 -18.23 7.69
N ASP A 572 17.61 -18.36 7.94
CA ASP A 572 18.48 -17.21 8.27
C ASP A 572 18.57 -16.20 7.14
N VAL A 573 18.66 -16.69 5.89
CA VAL A 573 18.65 -15.82 4.69
C VAL A 573 17.33 -15.06 4.58
N VAL A 574 16.18 -15.73 4.72
CA VAL A 574 14.86 -15.09 4.67
C VAL A 574 14.73 -14.06 5.79
N TRP A 575 15.16 -14.39 7.02
CA TRP A 575 15.16 -13.48 8.15
C TRP A 575 16.02 -12.24 7.88
N ALA A 576 17.24 -12.41 7.36
CA ALA A 576 18.13 -11.31 7.05
C ALA A 576 17.55 -10.38 5.96
N LEU A 577 16.94 -10.95 4.90
CA LEU A 577 16.34 -10.19 3.84
C LEU A 577 15.10 -9.42 4.30
N ILE A 578 14.24 -10.02 5.13
CA ILE A 578 13.06 -9.34 5.70
C ILE A 578 13.45 -8.15 6.59
N ASN A 579 14.58 -8.24 7.29
CA ASN A 579 15.09 -7.16 8.14
C ASN A 579 15.93 -6.12 7.37
N SER A 580 16.13 -6.30 6.07
CA SER A 580 16.86 -5.34 5.23
C SER A 580 16.04 -4.07 4.98
N SER A 581 16.71 -2.94 4.81
CA SER A 581 16.04 -1.69 4.38
C SER A 581 15.36 -1.85 3.02
N GLU A 582 15.92 -2.67 2.13
CA GLU A 582 15.35 -2.93 0.82
C GLU A 582 13.96 -3.59 0.89
N PHE A 583 13.76 -4.52 1.84
CA PHE A 583 12.45 -5.14 2.04
C PHE A 583 11.45 -4.17 2.67
N LEU A 584 11.88 -3.40 3.68
CA LEU A 584 10.98 -2.58 4.49
C LEU A 584 10.53 -1.28 3.82
N TYR A 585 11.21 -0.86 2.74
CA TYR A 585 10.92 0.40 2.08
C TYR A 585 10.53 0.20 0.61
N ARG A 586 9.67 1.08 0.11
CA ARG A 586 9.46 1.31 -1.31
C ARG A 586 10.63 2.14 -1.84
N HIS A 587 11.20 1.73 -2.94
CA HIS A 587 12.38 2.38 -3.52
C HIS A 587 12.32 2.44 -5.05
#